data_276ed1dc837a6c438c8a60fe0770765f
#
_entry.id   276ed1dc837a6c438c8a60fe0770765f
#
_cell.length_a   1.000
_cell.length_b   1.000
_cell.length_c   1.000
_cell.angle_alpha   90.00
_cell.angle_beta   90.00
_cell.angle_gamma   90.00
#
_symmetry.space_group_name_H-M   'P 1'
#
loop_
_entity.id
_entity.type
_entity.pdbx_description
1 polymer ?
#
loop_
_entity_poly.entity_id
_entity_poly.type
_entity_poly.pdbx_seq_one_letter_code
_entity_poly.pdbx_strand_id
1 'polypeptide(L)'
;MTEQKTQSDKSEIKFLEGPQSRFAELKFIFIILWELIKCFRKLYYIGPCITFFGSSRFKEDHVYYEFTKRAAGEFAKLGFTIMTGGGLGLMEAANRGAKEVGGKSVGCNIKLPVDQMPNSYLDKWVEAKHFFIRKILLVKYSFAFVVMPGGFGTLDEYFEALTLIQTGKIKNFPIIIFNTQYHKALIEHIGLMKREGTINDADSELFMITDDIEQARLFIIEHSIKNYGLKPKFQRTPVPWI
;
A
#
# COMPACT_ATOMS: atom_id res chain seq x y z
N MET A 1 21.66 -30.97 -1.90
CA MET A 1 20.64 -29.91 -1.92
C MET A 1 21.22 -28.74 -2.72
N THR A 2 20.88 -28.67 -3.98
CA THR A 2 21.38 -27.70 -4.94
C THR A 2 20.72 -26.34 -4.67
N GLU A 3 21.51 -25.36 -4.28
CA GLU A 3 21.11 -23.96 -4.21
C GLU A 3 20.70 -23.47 -5.60
N GLN A 4 19.41 -23.46 -5.89
CA GLN A 4 18.88 -22.63 -6.96
C GLN A 4 18.95 -21.18 -6.48
N LYS A 5 20.08 -20.51 -6.74
CA LYS A 5 20.16 -19.05 -6.73
C LYS A 5 19.18 -18.54 -7.78
N THR A 6 17.98 -18.19 -7.37
CA THR A 6 17.04 -17.42 -8.17
C THR A 6 17.76 -16.16 -8.62
N GLN A 7 17.81 -15.95 -9.93
CA GLN A 7 18.41 -14.77 -10.55
C GLN A 7 17.57 -13.56 -10.12
N SER A 8 17.94 -12.93 -9.00
CA SER A 8 17.47 -11.60 -8.63
C SER A 8 17.63 -10.70 -9.84
N ASP A 9 16.61 -9.91 -10.14
CA ASP A 9 16.72 -8.92 -11.22
C ASP A 9 17.81 -7.91 -10.83
N LYS A 10 19.01 -8.13 -11.35
CA LYS A 10 20.21 -7.33 -11.05
C LYS A 10 20.11 -5.89 -11.57
N SER A 11 19.01 -5.53 -12.23
CA SER A 11 18.86 -4.22 -12.88
C SER A 11 18.76 -3.08 -11.87
N GLU A 12 17.97 -3.24 -10.79
CA GLU A 12 17.86 -2.21 -9.75
C GLU A 12 19.12 -2.14 -8.89
N ILE A 13 19.71 -3.30 -8.55
CA ILE A 13 20.98 -3.34 -7.81
C ILE A 13 22.05 -2.57 -8.60
N LYS A 14 22.21 -2.89 -9.89
CA LYS A 14 23.19 -2.23 -10.76
C LYS A 14 22.93 -0.72 -10.90
N PHE A 15 21.65 -0.31 -10.96
CA PHE A 15 21.28 1.09 -11.00
C PHE A 15 21.67 1.82 -9.71
N LEU A 16 21.50 1.19 -8.56
CA LEU A 16 21.81 1.75 -7.25
C LEU A 16 23.30 1.69 -6.89
N GLU A 17 24.13 0.97 -7.65
CA GLU A 17 25.59 0.96 -7.48
C GLU A 17 26.28 2.28 -7.90
N GLY A 18 25.53 3.22 -8.51
CA GLY A 18 26.02 4.53 -8.90
C GLY A 18 25.89 4.84 -10.39
N PRO A 19 26.45 5.97 -10.87
CA PRO A 19 26.32 6.40 -12.26
C PRO A 19 26.87 5.36 -13.24
N GLN A 20 26.09 5.11 -14.31
CA GLN A 20 26.44 4.19 -15.38
C GLN A 20 26.76 4.95 -16.68
N SER A 21 27.17 4.24 -17.73
CA SER A 21 27.34 4.86 -19.04
C SER A 21 25.99 5.41 -19.56
N ARG A 22 26.02 6.51 -20.31
CA ARG A 22 24.82 7.16 -20.88
C ARG A 22 23.92 6.18 -21.64
N PHE A 23 24.52 5.24 -22.36
CA PHE A 23 23.76 4.21 -23.08
C PHE A 23 23.07 3.22 -22.14
N ALA A 24 23.73 2.83 -21.05
CA ALA A 24 23.13 1.94 -20.04
C ALA A 24 21.96 2.61 -19.33
N GLU A 25 22.11 3.90 -18.96
CA GLU A 25 21.04 4.69 -18.34
C GLU A 25 19.85 4.87 -19.29
N LEU A 26 20.08 5.17 -20.56
CA LEU A 26 19.02 5.27 -21.56
C LEU A 26 18.26 3.93 -21.71
N LYS A 27 18.97 2.82 -21.77
CA LYS A 27 18.36 1.49 -21.81
C LYS A 27 17.51 1.23 -20.56
N PHE A 28 17.99 1.63 -19.40
CA PHE A 28 17.26 1.49 -18.12
C PHE A 28 15.96 2.31 -18.13
N ILE A 29 15.98 3.55 -18.64
CA ILE A 29 14.77 4.38 -18.79
C ILE A 29 13.71 3.66 -19.64
N PHE A 30 14.05 3.04 -20.74
CA PHE A 30 13.11 2.27 -21.56
C PHE A 30 12.54 1.06 -20.81
N ILE A 31 13.34 0.38 -20.00
CA ILE A 31 12.89 -0.74 -19.17
C ILE A 31 11.85 -0.26 -18.17
N ILE A 32 12.11 0.85 -17.45
CA ILE A 32 11.18 1.45 -16.50
C ILE A 32 9.88 1.88 -17.17
N LEU A 33 9.98 2.57 -18.31
CA LEU A 33 8.81 3.02 -19.07
C LEU A 33 7.91 1.84 -19.45
N TRP A 34 8.50 0.77 -19.97
CA TRP A 34 7.77 -0.43 -20.34
C TRP A 34 7.12 -1.11 -19.14
N GLU A 35 7.82 -1.19 -18.01
CA GLU A 35 7.28 -1.75 -16.77
C GLU A 35 6.09 -0.94 -16.25
N LEU A 36 6.18 0.40 -16.22
CA LEU A 36 5.08 1.29 -15.85
C LEU A 36 3.86 1.09 -16.74
N ILE A 37 4.05 1.07 -18.06
CA ILE A 37 2.94 0.83 -19.01
C ILE A 37 2.26 -0.51 -18.73
N LYS A 38 3.03 -1.57 -18.55
CA LYS A 38 2.53 -2.91 -18.25
C LYS A 38 1.71 -2.93 -16.95
N CYS A 39 2.24 -2.34 -15.89
CA CYS A 39 1.57 -2.28 -14.58
C CYS A 39 0.29 -1.43 -14.64
N PHE A 40 0.33 -0.25 -15.26
CA PHE A 40 -0.85 0.60 -15.41
C PHE A 40 -1.96 -0.08 -16.21
N ARG A 41 -1.64 -0.76 -17.31
CA ARG A 41 -2.63 -1.51 -18.08
C ARG A 41 -3.29 -2.62 -17.26
N LYS A 42 -2.50 -3.34 -16.45
CA LYS A 42 -3.01 -4.45 -15.63
C LYS A 42 -3.91 -3.95 -14.48
N LEU A 43 -3.59 -2.79 -13.90
CA LEU A 43 -4.33 -2.19 -12.77
C LEU A 43 -5.45 -1.23 -13.20
N TYR A 44 -5.65 -0.97 -14.49
CA TYR A 44 -6.54 0.10 -14.98
C TYR A 44 -7.98 0.01 -14.45
N TYR A 45 -8.53 -1.19 -14.30
CA TYR A 45 -9.95 -1.40 -13.93
C TYR A 45 -10.15 -1.87 -12.48
N ILE A 46 -9.21 -1.62 -11.58
CA ILE A 46 -9.34 -2.12 -10.19
C ILE A 46 -10.30 -1.30 -9.32
N GLY A 47 -10.65 -0.08 -9.73
CA GLY A 47 -11.49 0.84 -8.95
C GLY A 47 -10.69 1.61 -7.89
N PRO A 48 -11.38 2.38 -7.03
CA PRO A 48 -10.73 3.06 -5.91
C PRO A 48 -10.25 2.04 -4.88
N CYS A 49 -9.00 2.18 -4.44
CA CYS A 49 -8.40 1.25 -3.49
C CYS A 49 -8.23 1.86 -2.11
N ILE A 50 -8.31 1.02 -1.09
CA ILE A 50 -7.70 1.26 0.22
C ILE A 50 -6.54 0.29 0.34
N THR A 51 -5.33 0.82 0.57
CA THR A 51 -4.13 0.00 0.65
C THR A 51 -3.76 -0.28 2.09
N PHE A 52 -3.59 -1.58 2.39
CA PHE A 52 -3.16 -2.07 3.68
C PHE A 52 -1.68 -2.42 3.66
N PHE A 53 -0.94 -1.85 4.59
CA PHE A 53 0.45 -2.18 4.89
C PHE A 53 0.56 -2.91 6.21
N GLY A 54 1.38 -3.95 6.26
CA GLY A 54 1.58 -4.73 7.47
C GLY A 54 2.60 -5.84 7.26
N SER A 55 3.01 -6.45 8.37
CA SER A 55 4.03 -7.50 8.38
C SER A 55 3.57 -8.76 7.64
N SER A 56 4.47 -9.33 6.85
CA SER A 56 4.30 -10.66 6.24
C SER A 56 4.52 -11.83 7.22
N ARG A 57 4.91 -11.54 8.49
CA ARG A 57 5.36 -12.57 9.44
C ARG A 57 4.29 -13.04 10.41
N PHE A 58 3.20 -12.30 10.58
CA PHE A 58 2.08 -12.71 11.44
C PHE A 58 1.22 -13.74 10.74
N LYS A 59 1.07 -14.91 11.36
CA LYS A 59 0.28 -16.04 10.85
C LYS A 59 -1.20 -15.89 11.19
N GLU A 60 -2.03 -16.78 10.64
CA GLU A 60 -3.49 -16.76 10.81
C GLU A 60 -3.97 -16.84 12.27
N ASP A 61 -3.21 -17.48 13.13
CA ASP A 61 -3.51 -17.63 14.57
C ASP A 61 -3.22 -16.37 15.40
N HIS A 62 -2.60 -15.34 14.79
CA HIS A 62 -2.23 -14.12 15.50
C HIS A 62 -3.39 -13.13 15.56
N VAL A 63 -3.56 -12.46 16.71
CA VAL A 63 -4.64 -11.48 16.92
C VAL A 63 -4.67 -10.36 15.88
N TYR A 64 -3.49 -9.93 15.38
CA TYR A 64 -3.40 -8.91 14.34
C TYR A 64 -3.90 -9.39 12.99
N TYR A 65 -3.77 -10.69 12.69
CA TYR A 65 -4.28 -11.26 11.45
C TYR A 65 -5.82 -11.17 11.41
N GLU A 66 -6.49 -11.65 12.45
CA GLU A 66 -7.95 -11.62 12.53
C GLU A 66 -8.49 -10.18 12.55
N PHE A 67 -7.83 -9.28 13.29
CA PHE A 67 -8.19 -7.86 13.30
C PHE A 67 -8.07 -7.23 11.91
N THR A 68 -6.95 -7.47 11.21
CA THR A 68 -6.71 -6.95 9.86
C THR A 68 -7.76 -7.46 8.87
N LYS A 69 -8.08 -8.75 8.94
CA LYS A 69 -9.10 -9.40 8.12
C LYS A 69 -10.46 -8.73 8.29
N ARG A 70 -10.88 -8.51 9.53
CA ARG A 70 -12.15 -7.82 9.86
C ARG A 70 -12.16 -6.38 9.35
N ALA A 71 -11.11 -5.61 9.63
CA ALA A 71 -11.01 -4.21 9.19
C ALA A 71 -11.09 -4.08 7.68
N ALA A 72 -10.36 -4.91 6.94
CA ALA A 72 -10.37 -4.92 5.48
C ALA A 72 -11.76 -5.33 4.92
N GLY A 73 -12.44 -6.27 5.56
CA GLY A 73 -13.82 -6.63 5.22
C GLY A 73 -14.78 -5.45 5.34
N GLU A 74 -14.70 -4.68 6.43
CA GLU A 74 -15.57 -3.50 6.62
C GLU A 74 -15.29 -2.41 5.57
N PHE A 75 -14.04 -2.19 5.19
CA PHE A 75 -13.73 -1.22 4.14
C PHE A 75 -14.13 -1.72 2.74
N ALA A 76 -14.03 -3.01 2.47
CA ALA A 76 -14.53 -3.61 1.24
C ALA A 76 -16.06 -3.47 1.08
N LYS A 77 -16.82 -3.55 2.17
CA LYS A 77 -18.27 -3.30 2.18
C LYS A 77 -18.65 -1.87 1.76
N LEU A 78 -17.74 -0.90 1.95
CA LEU A 78 -17.92 0.47 1.45
C LEU A 78 -17.76 0.59 -0.06
N GLY A 79 -17.35 -0.48 -0.75
CA GLY A 79 -17.15 -0.52 -2.20
C GLY A 79 -15.72 -0.28 -2.66
N PHE A 80 -14.77 -0.17 -1.73
CA PHE A 80 -13.35 -0.07 -2.07
C PHE A 80 -12.76 -1.44 -2.45
N THR A 81 -11.82 -1.41 -3.38
CA THR A 81 -10.92 -2.53 -3.61
C THR A 81 -9.85 -2.54 -2.52
N ILE A 82 -9.61 -3.66 -1.88
CA ILE A 82 -8.51 -3.80 -0.94
C ILE A 82 -7.24 -4.13 -1.68
N MET A 83 -6.26 -3.22 -1.57
CA MET A 83 -4.93 -3.38 -2.15
C MET A 83 -3.91 -3.68 -1.06
N THR A 84 -2.94 -4.53 -1.37
CA THR A 84 -1.81 -4.84 -0.49
C THR A 84 -0.54 -5.04 -1.30
N GLY A 85 0.58 -5.31 -0.63
CA GLY A 85 1.79 -5.81 -1.28
C GLY A 85 1.64 -7.23 -1.86
N GLY A 86 0.51 -7.89 -1.71
CA GLY A 86 0.21 -9.19 -2.29
C GLY A 86 0.89 -10.40 -1.62
N GLY A 87 1.67 -10.19 -0.56
CA GLY A 87 2.36 -11.25 0.18
C GLY A 87 1.50 -11.93 1.23
N LEU A 88 2.14 -12.68 2.11
CA LEU A 88 1.52 -13.40 3.22
C LEU A 88 1.27 -12.49 4.45
N GLY A 89 0.84 -13.06 5.54
CA GLY A 89 0.64 -12.39 6.82
C GLY A 89 -0.50 -11.37 6.81
N LEU A 90 -0.27 -10.15 7.30
CA LEU A 90 -1.32 -9.15 7.38
C LEU A 90 -1.78 -8.65 6.00
N MET A 91 -0.95 -8.75 4.96
CA MET A 91 -1.35 -8.48 3.59
C MET A 91 -2.36 -9.52 3.11
N GLU A 92 -2.10 -10.78 3.36
CA GLU A 92 -3.02 -11.90 3.09
C GLU A 92 -4.32 -11.73 3.89
N ALA A 93 -4.23 -11.42 5.18
CA ALA A 93 -5.39 -11.17 6.04
C ALA A 93 -6.32 -10.10 5.45
N ALA A 94 -5.75 -8.98 4.98
CA ALA A 94 -6.53 -7.91 4.36
C ALA A 94 -7.20 -8.37 3.05
N ASN A 95 -6.46 -9.05 2.17
CA ASN A 95 -7.00 -9.59 0.93
C ASN A 95 -8.10 -10.62 1.18
N ARG A 96 -7.91 -11.51 2.16
CA ARG A 96 -8.90 -12.50 2.59
C ARG A 96 -10.17 -11.83 3.13
N GLY A 97 -10.02 -10.83 4.01
CA GLY A 97 -11.16 -10.10 4.55
C GLY A 97 -12.03 -9.46 3.47
N ALA A 98 -11.41 -8.90 2.43
CA ALA A 98 -12.14 -8.40 1.27
C ALA A 98 -12.90 -9.51 0.54
N LYS A 99 -12.27 -10.65 0.31
CA LYS A 99 -12.88 -11.78 -0.42
C LYS A 99 -14.03 -12.42 0.33
N GLU A 100 -13.91 -12.58 1.65
CA GLU A 100 -14.96 -13.17 2.50
C GLU A 100 -16.27 -12.37 2.47
N VAL A 101 -16.22 -11.07 2.17
CA VAL A 101 -17.41 -10.22 2.04
C VAL A 101 -17.82 -9.94 0.57
N GLY A 102 -17.22 -10.66 -0.39
CA GLY A 102 -17.49 -10.47 -1.82
C GLY A 102 -16.85 -9.22 -2.43
N GLY A 103 -15.92 -8.59 -1.75
CA GLY A 103 -15.17 -7.44 -2.22
C GLY A 103 -14.07 -7.80 -3.22
N LYS A 104 -13.46 -6.76 -3.81
CA LYS A 104 -12.33 -6.90 -4.73
C LYS A 104 -11.00 -6.84 -3.99
N SER A 105 -10.05 -7.66 -4.41
CA SER A 105 -8.75 -7.82 -3.78
C SER A 105 -7.63 -7.75 -4.81
N VAL A 106 -6.63 -6.91 -4.57
CA VAL A 106 -5.53 -6.65 -5.51
C VAL A 106 -4.17 -6.67 -4.78
N GLY A 107 -3.17 -7.25 -5.44
CA GLY A 107 -1.80 -7.27 -4.98
C GLY A 107 -0.88 -6.42 -5.86
N CYS A 108 -0.02 -5.61 -5.23
CA CYS A 108 1.11 -4.94 -5.88
C CYS A 108 2.41 -5.50 -5.30
N ASN A 109 2.87 -6.60 -5.86
CA ASN A 109 4.03 -7.34 -5.39
C ASN A 109 5.34 -6.72 -5.89
N ILE A 110 6.43 -7.07 -5.26
CA ILE A 110 7.80 -6.73 -5.66
C ILE A 110 8.59 -8.01 -5.87
N LYS A 111 9.35 -8.05 -6.94
CA LYS A 111 10.25 -9.16 -7.20
C LYS A 111 11.44 -9.09 -6.24
N LEU A 112 11.51 -10.03 -5.32
CA LEU A 112 12.59 -10.16 -4.36
C LEU A 112 13.55 -11.30 -4.75
N PRO A 113 14.80 -11.31 -4.22
CA PRO A 113 15.74 -12.43 -4.41
C PRO A 113 15.20 -13.78 -3.91
N VAL A 114 14.32 -13.75 -2.91
CA VAL A 114 13.58 -14.92 -2.44
C VAL A 114 12.16 -14.75 -2.97
N ASP A 115 11.70 -15.71 -3.78
CA ASP A 115 10.37 -15.68 -4.38
C ASP A 115 9.30 -15.57 -3.31
N GLN A 116 8.56 -14.47 -3.35
CA GLN A 116 7.40 -14.26 -2.51
C GLN A 116 6.15 -14.55 -3.33
N MET A 117 5.62 -15.74 -3.17
CA MET A 117 4.39 -16.15 -3.86
C MET A 117 3.25 -15.19 -3.48
N PRO A 118 2.45 -14.74 -4.47
CA PRO A 118 1.24 -14.00 -4.20
C PRO A 118 0.28 -14.86 -3.37
N ASN A 119 -0.42 -14.22 -2.40
CA ASN A 119 -1.41 -14.95 -1.62
C ASN A 119 -2.62 -15.36 -2.48
N SER A 120 -3.36 -16.36 -2.02
CA SER A 120 -4.45 -17.02 -2.77
C SER A 120 -5.73 -16.18 -2.89
N TYR A 121 -5.83 -15.06 -2.19
CA TYR A 121 -7.04 -14.23 -2.13
C TYR A 121 -7.05 -13.06 -3.12
N LEU A 122 -6.12 -13.00 -4.05
CA LEU A 122 -6.00 -11.92 -5.04
C LEU A 122 -6.85 -12.18 -6.28
N ASP A 123 -7.71 -11.22 -6.66
CA ASP A 123 -8.39 -11.23 -7.96
C ASP A 123 -7.45 -10.82 -9.10
N LYS A 124 -6.57 -9.85 -8.81
CA LYS A 124 -5.53 -9.37 -9.72
C LYS A 124 -4.27 -9.05 -8.94
N TRP A 125 -3.14 -9.22 -9.59
CA TRP A 125 -1.88 -8.78 -9.01
C TRP A 125 -0.90 -8.35 -10.08
N VAL A 126 0.00 -7.46 -9.72
CA VAL A 126 1.15 -7.06 -10.53
C VAL A 126 2.42 -7.35 -9.73
N GLU A 127 3.50 -7.63 -10.44
CA GLU A 127 4.83 -7.75 -9.87
C GLU A 127 5.70 -6.66 -10.47
N ALA A 128 6.06 -5.69 -9.63
CA ALA A 128 7.05 -4.69 -9.97
C ALA A 128 8.46 -5.27 -9.77
N LYS A 129 9.39 -4.87 -10.63
CA LYS A 129 10.80 -5.23 -10.50
C LYS A 129 11.56 -4.19 -9.67
N HIS A 130 11.09 -2.94 -9.71
CA HIS A 130 11.72 -1.79 -9.07
C HIS A 130 10.85 -1.26 -7.93
N PHE A 131 11.46 -0.99 -6.76
CA PHE A 131 10.75 -0.51 -5.57
C PHE A 131 10.00 0.80 -5.83
N PHE A 132 10.61 1.75 -6.50
CA PHE A 132 9.98 3.04 -6.80
C PHE A 132 8.75 2.91 -7.72
N ILE A 133 8.73 1.94 -8.64
CA ILE A 133 7.55 1.66 -9.47
C ILE A 133 6.41 1.14 -8.60
N ARG A 134 6.71 0.18 -7.71
CA ARG A 134 5.71 -0.34 -6.76
C ARG A 134 5.11 0.77 -5.91
N LYS A 135 5.94 1.67 -5.36
CA LYS A 135 5.49 2.81 -4.56
C LYS A 135 4.53 3.73 -5.32
N ILE A 136 4.89 4.10 -6.56
CA ILE A 136 4.01 4.89 -7.44
C ILE A 136 2.65 4.21 -7.63
N LEU A 137 2.62 2.89 -7.85
CA LEU A 137 1.36 2.15 -8.05
C LEU A 137 0.51 2.14 -6.79
N LEU A 138 1.11 1.87 -5.63
CA LEU A 138 0.40 1.85 -4.34
C LEU A 138 -0.23 3.21 -4.02
N VAL A 139 0.49 4.29 -4.24
CA VAL A 139 -0.03 5.66 -4.03
C VAL A 139 -1.10 6.01 -5.06
N LYS A 140 -0.83 5.79 -6.36
CA LYS A 140 -1.68 6.24 -7.48
C LYS A 140 -3.10 5.69 -7.43
N TYR A 141 -3.28 4.46 -7.02
CA TYR A 141 -4.60 3.80 -7.02
C TYR A 141 -5.31 3.89 -5.67
N SER A 142 -4.67 4.43 -4.65
CA SER A 142 -5.21 4.51 -3.29
C SER A 142 -5.95 5.80 -3.03
N PHE A 143 -6.98 5.70 -2.20
CA PHE A 143 -7.76 6.80 -1.64
C PHE A 143 -7.64 6.87 -0.11
N ALA A 144 -6.99 5.89 0.48
CA ALA A 144 -6.60 5.86 1.88
C ALA A 144 -5.49 4.81 2.09
N PHE A 145 -4.70 5.00 3.14
CA PHE A 145 -3.78 4.00 3.63
C PHE A 145 -4.18 3.51 5.02
N VAL A 146 -3.97 2.22 5.23
CA VAL A 146 -4.14 1.56 6.53
C VAL A 146 -2.82 0.92 6.92
N VAL A 147 -2.30 1.34 8.06
CA VAL A 147 -1.02 0.89 8.61
C VAL A 147 -1.29 -0.06 9.77
N MET A 148 -0.95 -1.31 9.57
CA MET A 148 -1.03 -2.38 10.57
C MET A 148 0.35 -2.62 11.19
N PRO A 149 0.46 -3.40 12.28
CA PRO A 149 1.75 -3.79 12.83
C PRO A 149 2.71 -4.33 11.76
N GLY A 150 3.90 -3.70 11.63
CA GLY A 150 4.82 -4.04 10.58
C GLY A 150 6.23 -3.53 10.81
N GLY A 151 7.14 -3.92 9.91
CA GLY A 151 8.54 -3.53 9.96
C GLY A 151 8.87 -2.34 9.04
N PHE A 152 10.13 -2.29 8.60
CA PHE A 152 10.65 -1.18 7.79
C PHE A 152 9.83 -0.92 6.53
N GLY A 153 9.44 -1.95 5.77
CA GLY A 153 8.65 -1.74 4.55
C GLY A 153 7.25 -1.19 4.80
N THR A 154 6.68 -1.42 5.99
CA THR A 154 5.41 -0.81 6.40
C THR A 154 5.58 0.65 6.77
N LEU A 155 6.63 0.97 7.52
CA LEU A 155 6.94 2.34 7.96
C LEU A 155 7.46 3.21 6.80
N ASP A 156 8.18 2.64 5.85
CA ASP A 156 8.64 3.29 4.63
C ASP A 156 7.46 3.87 3.83
N GLU A 157 6.43 3.07 3.58
CA GLU A 157 5.23 3.52 2.88
C GLU A 157 4.41 4.54 3.71
N TYR A 158 4.38 4.37 5.02
CA TYR A 158 3.72 5.31 5.92
C TYR A 158 4.38 6.70 5.89
N PHE A 159 5.71 6.78 6.05
CA PHE A 159 6.42 8.05 6.05
C PHE A 159 6.46 8.69 4.66
N GLU A 160 6.53 7.91 3.59
CA GLU A 160 6.38 8.44 2.24
C GLU A 160 5.03 9.13 2.05
N ALA A 161 3.94 8.46 2.45
CA ALA A 161 2.60 9.04 2.36
C ALA A 161 2.47 10.33 3.18
N LEU A 162 2.95 10.34 4.43
CA LEU A 162 2.96 11.55 5.26
C LEU A 162 3.71 12.69 4.57
N THR A 163 4.88 12.41 4.02
CA THR A 163 5.69 13.41 3.31
C THR A 163 4.97 13.98 2.09
N LEU A 164 4.30 13.11 1.31
CA LEU A 164 3.54 13.54 0.14
C LEU A 164 2.32 14.41 0.52
N ILE A 165 1.67 14.12 1.65
CA ILE A 165 0.54 14.91 2.13
C ILE A 165 1.05 16.24 2.70
N GLN A 166 2.05 16.22 3.57
CA GLN A 166 2.67 17.40 4.17
C GLN A 166 3.16 18.40 3.10
N THR A 167 3.76 17.90 2.03
CA THR A 167 4.25 18.73 0.92
C THR A 167 3.17 19.11 -0.10
N GLY A 168 1.91 18.75 0.13
CA GLY A 168 0.78 19.07 -0.73
C GLY A 168 0.76 18.34 -2.08
N LYS A 169 1.58 17.28 -2.26
CA LYS A 169 1.55 16.44 -3.46
C LYS A 169 0.31 15.57 -3.52
N ILE A 170 -0.19 15.15 -2.37
CA ILE A 170 -1.46 14.46 -2.22
C ILE A 170 -2.33 15.30 -1.26
N LYS A 171 -3.60 15.47 -1.59
CA LYS A 171 -4.56 16.25 -0.76
C LYS A 171 -5.66 15.33 -0.25
N ASN A 172 -6.14 15.61 0.97
CA ASN A 172 -7.29 14.91 1.57
C ASN A 172 -7.15 13.38 1.58
N PHE A 173 -5.95 12.89 1.86
CA PHE A 173 -5.64 11.46 1.83
C PHE A 173 -5.58 10.92 3.26
N PRO A 174 -6.62 10.20 3.73
CA PRO A 174 -6.64 9.69 5.08
C PRO A 174 -5.65 8.53 5.27
N ILE A 175 -4.91 8.58 6.36
CA ILE A 175 -4.06 7.49 6.84
C ILE A 175 -4.62 7.01 8.17
N ILE A 176 -4.79 5.71 8.35
CA ILE A 176 -5.23 5.10 9.59
C ILE A 176 -4.12 4.19 10.11
N ILE A 177 -3.76 4.38 11.37
CA ILE A 177 -2.84 3.50 12.09
C ILE A 177 -3.65 2.69 13.08
N PHE A 178 -3.66 1.38 12.92
CA PHE A 178 -4.25 0.45 13.86
C PHE A 178 -3.23 -0.15 14.81
N ASN A 179 -3.69 -0.65 15.92
CA ASN A 179 -2.92 -1.26 17.01
C ASN A 179 -2.01 -0.25 17.71
N THR A 180 -2.65 0.66 18.42
CA THR A 180 -2.04 1.76 19.20
C THR A 180 -0.89 1.27 20.08
N GLN A 181 -1.05 0.13 20.75
CA GLN A 181 -0.03 -0.44 21.62
C GLN A 181 1.26 -0.83 20.85
N TYR A 182 1.11 -1.41 19.65
CA TYR A 182 2.27 -1.76 18.82
C TYR A 182 3.02 -0.51 18.35
N HIS A 183 2.30 0.54 17.98
CA HIS A 183 2.87 1.77 17.46
C HIS A 183 3.19 2.82 18.53
N LYS A 184 3.09 2.48 19.83
CA LYS A 184 3.29 3.43 20.93
C LYS A 184 4.59 4.22 20.82
N ALA A 185 5.72 3.55 20.62
CA ALA A 185 7.02 4.21 20.48
C ALA A 185 7.09 5.14 19.25
N LEU A 186 6.47 4.76 18.13
CA LEU A 186 6.37 5.60 16.95
C LEU A 186 5.56 6.87 17.22
N ILE A 187 4.42 6.72 17.91
CA ILE A 187 3.55 7.85 18.28
C ILE A 187 4.28 8.81 19.24
N GLU A 188 5.00 8.27 20.22
CA GLU A 188 5.82 9.04 21.14
C GLU A 188 6.93 9.81 20.39
N HIS A 189 7.55 9.17 19.40
CA HIS A 189 8.59 9.81 18.56
C HIS A 189 8.01 10.94 17.69
N ILE A 190 6.83 10.76 17.10
CA ILE A 190 6.13 11.82 16.37
C ILE A 190 5.82 13.00 17.32
N GLY A 191 5.41 12.73 18.55
CA GLY A 191 5.23 13.73 19.58
C GLY A 191 6.52 14.48 19.95
N LEU A 192 7.66 13.80 19.91
CA LEU A 192 8.98 14.43 20.08
C LEU A 192 9.29 15.35 18.88
N MET A 193 9.12 14.87 17.65
CA MET A 193 9.32 15.67 16.44
C MET A 193 8.52 16.98 16.46
N LYS A 194 7.28 16.94 16.96
CA LYS A 194 6.43 18.12 17.14
C LYS A 194 7.02 19.07 18.19
N ARG A 195 7.44 18.58 19.36
CA ARG A 195 8.04 19.41 20.42
C ARG A 195 9.35 20.09 19.98
N GLU A 196 10.15 19.37 19.19
CA GLU A 196 11.42 19.89 18.66
C GLU A 196 11.23 20.78 17.41
N GLY A 197 9.98 20.96 16.93
CA GLY A 197 9.67 21.83 15.80
C GLY A 197 10.13 21.28 14.44
N THR A 198 10.40 19.95 14.34
CA THR A 198 10.76 19.31 13.07
C THR A 198 9.54 18.99 12.21
N ILE A 199 8.35 19.01 12.79
CA ILE A 199 7.05 18.97 12.12
C ILE A 199 6.12 20.02 12.75
N ASN A 200 5.12 20.47 12.00
CA ASN A 200 4.12 21.43 12.47
C ASN A 200 2.96 20.73 13.20
N ASP A 201 2.17 21.50 13.95
CA ASP A 201 0.97 20.99 14.62
C ASP A 201 -0.02 20.36 13.64
N ALA A 202 -0.26 21.02 12.50
CA ALA A 202 -1.13 20.51 11.44
C ALA A 202 -0.67 19.16 10.86
N ASP A 203 0.63 18.85 10.88
CA ASP A 203 1.16 17.58 10.37
C ASP A 203 0.72 16.39 11.24
N SER A 204 0.41 16.62 12.52
CA SER A 204 -0.12 15.59 13.42
C SER A 204 -1.58 15.22 13.15
N GLU A 205 -2.30 16.01 12.35
CA GLU A 205 -3.69 15.78 11.94
C GLU A 205 -3.79 14.98 10.62
N LEU A 206 -2.66 14.68 9.99
CA LEU A 206 -2.62 13.98 8.70
C LEU A 206 -3.02 12.50 8.79
N PHE A 207 -3.14 11.95 9.99
CA PHE A 207 -3.47 10.55 10.23
C PHE A 207 -4.33 10.37 11.47
N MET A 208 -5.10 9.29 11.47
CA MET A 208 -5.87 8.83 12.64
C MET A 208 -5.20 7.61 13.27
N ILE A 209 -5.13 7.60 14.60
CA ILE A 209 -4.70 6.43 15.36
C ILE A 209 -5.92 5.89 16.11
N THR A 210 -6.27 4.65 15.89
CA THR A 210 -7.42 4.03 16.55
C THR A 210 -7.32 2.51 16.54
N ASP A 211 -7.99 1.86 17.49
CA ASP A 211 -8.22 0.41 17.50
C ASP A 211 -9.70 0.08 17.25
N ASP A 212 -10.52 1.10 16.98
CA ASP A 212 -11.93 0.97 16.65
C ASP A 212 -12.13 0.99 15.11
N ILE A 213 -12.57 -0.14 14.57
CA ILE A 213 -12.83 -0.29 13.13
C ILE A 213 -13.98 0.61 12.67
N GLU A 214 -15.00 0.83 13.51
CA GLU A 214 -16.14 1.68 13.13
C GLU A 214 -15.72 3.15 13.07
N GLN A 215 -14.93 3.61 14.02
CA GLN A 215 -14.36 4.96 13.98
C GLN A 215 -13.51 5.17 12.71
N ALA A 216 -12.68 4.20 12.38
CA ALA A 216 -11.87 4.22 11.16
C ALA A 216 -12.75 4.23 9.90
N ARG A 217 -13.84 3.46 9.88
CA ARG A 217 -14.81 3.42 8.79
C ARG A 217 -15.48 4.77 8.56
N LEU A 218 -15.91 5.44 9.63
CA LEU A 218 -16.50 6.78 9.56
C LEU A 218 -15.49 7.80 9.03
N PHE A 219 -14.25 7.73 9.48
CA PHE A 219 -13.17 8.58 8.99
C PHE A 219 -12.92 8.41 7.48
N ILE A 220 -12.91 7.18 6.98
CA ILE A 220 -12.81 6.90 5.55
C ILE A 220 -14.00 7.48 4.77
N ILE A 221 -15.22 7.33 5.28
CA ILE A 221 -16.42 7.87 4.63
C ILE A 221 -16.31 9.38 4.51
N GLU A 222 -15.89 10.06 5.55
CA GLU A 222 -15.77 11.51 5.57
C GLU A 222 -14.66 12.01 4.63
N HIS A 223 -13.46 11.46 4.77
CA HIS A 223 -12.28 11.99 4.07
C HIS A 223 -12.07 11.43 2.67
N SER A 224 -12.53 10.20 2.37
CA SER A 224 -12.38 9.64 1.03
C SER A 224 -13.66 9.73 0.20
N ILE A 225 -14.79 9.30 0.75
CA ILE A 225 -16.03 9.24 -0.05
C ILE A 225 -16.57 10.64 -0.32
N LYS A 226 -16.73 11.47 0.71
CA LYS A 226 -17.28 12.82 0.56
C LYS A 226 -16.36 13.74 -0.22
N ASN A 227 -15.06 13.75 0.12
CA ASN A 227 -14.10 14.68 -0.49
C ASN A 227 -13.78 14.37 -1.95
N TYR A 228 -13.78 13.09 -2.34
CA TYR A 228 -13.54 12.68 -3.73
C TYR A 228 -14.83 12.46 -4.54
N GLY A 229 -16.01 12.66 -3.94
CA GLY A 229 -17.30 12.41 -4.60
C GLY A 229 -17.51 10.95 -5.01
N LEU A 230 -16.87 10.02 -4.29
CA LEU A 230 -17.00 8.60 -4.57
C LEU A 230 -18.41 8.14 -4.22
N LYS A 231 -19.12 7.57 -5.21
CA LYS A 231 -20.43 6.95 -4.93
C LYS A 231 -20.20 5.53 -4.39
N PRO A 232 -20.92 5.10 -3.35
CA PRO A 232 -20.95 3.70 -2.95
C PRO A 232 -21.42 2.87 -4.16
N LYS A 233 -20.63 1.90 -4.62
CA LYS A 233 -20.74 1.17 -5.90
C LYS A 233 -20.21 1.95 -7.11
N PHE A 234 -18.91 2.11 -7.14
CA PHE A 234 -18.22 2.62 -8.32
C PHE A 234 -18.09 1.50 -9.37
N GLN A 235 -19.10 1.34 -10.22
CA GLN A 235 -18.91 0.69 -11.53
C GLN A 235 -18.49 1.79 -12.51
N ARG A 236 -17.18 1.93 -12.76
CA ARG A 236 -16.72 2.68 -13.92
C ARG A 236 -17.06 1.85 -15.16
N THR A 237 -17.94 2.36 -16.01
CA THR A 237 -18.04 1.91 -17.40
C THR A 237 -16.65 2.06 -18.05
N PRO A 238 -16.19 1.05 -18.82
CA PRO A 238 -14.94 1.16 -19.55
C PRO A 238 -15.01 2.35 -20.50
N VAL A 239 -14.09 3.30 -20.38
CA VAL A 239 -13.87 4.29 -21.44
C VAL A 239 -12.99 3.59 -22.47
N PRO A 240 -13.47 3.41 -23.72
CA PRO A 240 -12.63 2.85 -24.77
C PRO A 240 -11.41 3.77 -24.97
N TRP A 241 -10.26 3.19 -25.11
CA TRP A 241 -9.08 3.91 -25.57
C TRP A 241 -9.30 4.33 -27.02
N ILE A 242 -9.22 5.64 -27.27
CA ILE A 242 -8.93 6.16 -28.61
C ILE A 242 -7.44 5.94 -28.88
#